data_e74567aa35f59e0a7dd63b2f586f4ea2
#
_entry.id   e74567aa35f59e0a7dd63b2f586f4ea2
#
_cell.length_a   1.000
_cell.length_b   1.000
_cell.length_c   1.000
_cell.angle_alpha   90.00
_cell.angle_beta   90.00
_cell.angle_gamma   90.00
#
_symmetry.space_group_name_H-M   'P 1'
#
loop_
_entity.id
_entity.type
_entity.pdbx_description
1 polymer ?
#
loop_
_entity_poly.entity_id
_entity_poly.type
_entity_poly.pdbx_seq_one_letter_code
_entity_poly.pdbx_strand_id
1 'polypeptide(L)'
;AKTKMIHIQRSCGYSSVRKTLRIEEIGTICKAVKAIKPDIICFVDNCYGEFIEKQEPTEVGADLMAGSLIKNLGGGLAPTGGYIVGRKDLVELASYRLTAPGLGGEMGATLGDTARELYQGLFLAPHIVLQAVKTAIFASAVFSRLGYQVTPSANDRRSDIIQTIRLETKERLCNFCIAIQKNSPVDAHVVPVPAIIPGYQDEIIMAAGTFVQGASIELSADGPCREPYNVYFQGGLTFEHG
;
A
#
# COMPACT_ATOMS: atom_id res chain seq x y z
N ALA A 1 14.54 -19.70 -21.58
CA ALA A 1 14.79 -18.44 -20.90
C ALA A 1 15.28 -18.71 -19.47
N LYS A 2 16.21 -17.90 -18.94
CA LYS A 2 16.76 -18.04 -17.57
C LYS A 2 15.83 -17.50 -16.49
N THR A 3 14.79 -16.76 -16.87
CA THR A 3 13.81 -16.15 -15.95
C THR A 3 13.10 -17.23 -15.13
N LYS A 4 13.09 -17.09 -13.81
CA LYS A 4 12.46 -18.04 -12.87
C LYS A 4 11.22 -17.45 -12.21
N MET A 5 11.14 -16.12 -12.12
CA MET A 5 10.06 -15.41 -11.45
C MET A 5 9.72 -14.13 -12.21
N ILE A 6 8.46 -13.76 -12.24
CA ILE A 6 8.03 -12.40 -12.54
C ILE A 6 7.54 -11.74 -11.24
N HIS A 7 7.85 -10.47 -11.10
CA HIS A 7 7.35 -9.63 -10.02
C HIS A 7 6.29 -8.68 -10.57
N ILE A 8 5.11 -8.71 -9.98
CA ILE A 8 3.97 -7.85 -10.31
C ILE A 8 3.76 -6.91 -9.12
N GLN A 9 4.05 -5.64 -9.29
CA GLN A 9 3.68 -4.62 -8.32
C GLN A 9 2.24 -4.19 -8.59
N ARG A 10 1.32 -4.46 -7.66
CA ARG A 10 -0.10 -4.15 -7.81
C ARG A 10 -0.36 -2.66 -7.79
N SER A 11 0.20 -1.93 -6.82
CA SER A 11 0.01 -0.49 -6.67
C SER A 11 0.59 0.31 -7.84
N CYS A 12 0.02 1.49 -8.11
CA CYS A 12 0.51 2.39 -9.16
C CYS A 12 1.85 3.05 -8.80
N GLY A 13 2.28 3.04 -7.53
CA GLY A 13 3.42 3.83 -7.07
C GLY A 13 3.20 5.33 -7.38
N TYR A 14 4.27 6.08 -7.62
CA TYR A 14 4.20 7.48 -8.02
C TYR A 14 4.04 7.68 -9.54
N SER A 15 3.26 6.82 -10.19
CA SER A 15 3.00 6.95 -11.62
C SER A 15 1.76 7.80 -11.87
N SER A 16 1.88 8.80 -12.74
CA SER A 16 0.74 9.62 -13.20
C SER A 16 -0.10 8.95 -14.28
N VAL A 17 0.40 7.85 -14.88
CA VAL A 17 -0.26 7.18 -16.02
C VAL A 17 -0.64 5.73 -15.73
N ARG A 18 0.08 5.05 -14.84
CA ARG A 18 -0.21 3.67 -14.46
C ARG A 18 -1.30 3.65 -13.39
N LYS A 19 -2.33 2.86 -13.60
CA LYS A 19 -3.34 2.57 -12.56
C LYS A 19 -2.90 1.39 -11.70
N THR A 20 -3.47 1.27 -10.51
CA THR A 20 -3.38 0.07 -9.68
C THR A 20 -4.08 -1.09 -10.38
N LEU A 21 -3.44 -2.27 -10.38
CA LEU A 21 -3.95 -3.45 -11.05
C LEU A 21 -5.14 -4.05 -10.29
N ARG A 22 -6.18 -4.43 -11.03
CA ARG A 22 -7.29 -5.22 -10.52
C ARG A 22 -6.90 -6.69 -10.41
N ILE A 23 -7.59 -7.42 -9.56
CA ILE A 23 -7.35 -8.86 -9.40
C ILE A 23 -7.53 -9.61 -10.72
N GLU A 24 -8.54 -9.28 -11.51
CA GLU A 24 -8.77 -9.88 -12.84
C GLU A 24 -7.61 -9.63 -13.84
N GLU A 25 -6.98 -8.44 -13.74
CA GLU A 25 -5.81 -8.10 -14.58
C GLU A 25 -4.57 -8.90 -14.15
N ILE A 26 -4.36 -9.05 -12.83
CA ILE A 26 -3.30 -9.90 -12.28
C ILE A 26 -3.49 -11.35 -12.75
N GLY A 27 -4.72 -11.88 -12.68
CA GLY A 27 -5.04 -13.21 -13.19
C GLY A 27 -4.73 -13.38 -14.67
N THR A 28 -5.07 -12.36 -15.47
CA THR A 28 -4.76 -12.34 -16.92
C THR A 28 -3.25 -12.37 -17.16
N ILE A 29 -2.46 -11.58 -16.42
CA ILE A 29 -1.00 -11.56 -16.53
C ILE A 29 -0.42 -12.93 -16.15
N CYS A 30 -0.83 -13.49 -15.00
CA CYS A 30 -0.35 -14.80 -14.55
C CYS A 30 -0.64 -15.90 -15.57
N LYS A 31 -1.87 -15.94 -16.10
CA LYS A 31 -2.28 -16.88 -17.14
C LYS A 31 -1.44 -16.76 -18.41
N ALA A 32 -1.24 -15.54 -18.91
CA ALA A 32 -0.47 -15.29 -20.11
C ALA A 32 0.99 -15.72 -19.95
N VAL A 33 1.61 -15.41 -18.82
CA VAL A 33 3.02 -15.76 -18.57
C VAL A 33 3.20 -17.27 -18.38
N LYS A 34 2.29 -17.93 -17.65
CA LYS A 34 2.32 -19.39 -17.46
C LYS A 34 2.01 -20.17 -18.75
N ALA A 35 1.29 -19.59 -19.69
CA ALA A 35 1.11 -20.19 -21.01
C ALA A 35 2.43 -20.27 -21.82
N ILE A 36 3.34 -19.30 -21.58
CA ILE A 36 4.68 -19.29 -22.21
C ILE A 36 5.66 -20.19 -21.45
N LYS A 37 5.61 -20.15 -20.11
CA LYS A 37 6.52 -20.86 -19.22
C LYS A 37 5.75 -21.36 -17.98
N PRO A 38 5.24 -22.62 -18.01
CA PRO A 38 4.37 -23.17 -16.97
C PRO A 38 4.97 -23.20 -15.56
N ASP A 39 6.30 -23.34 -15.44
CA ASP A 39 7.04 -23.40 -14.18
C ASP A 39 7.48 -22.04 -13.62
N ILE A 40 7.11 -20.94 -14.28
CA ILE A 40 7.47 -19.60 -13.81
C ILE A 40 6.68 -19.23 -12.56
N ILE A 41 7.36 -18.64 -11.60
CA ILE A 41 6.73 -18.14 -10.38
C ILE A 41 6.16 -16.75 -10.64
N CYS A 42 4.86 -16.57 -10.40
CA CYS A 42 4.19 -15.26 -10.39
C CYS A 42 4.13 -14.74 -8.94
N PHE A 43 4.94 -13.74 -8.64
CA PHE A 43 5.00 -13.08 -7.34
C PHE A 43 4.34 -11.70 -7.42
N VAL A 44 3.47 -11.38 -6.46
CA VAL A 44 2.73 -10.10 -6.39
C VAL A 44 3.11 -9.34 -5.12
N ASP A 45 3.56 -8.09 -5.26
CA ASP A 45 3.52 -7.10 -4.20
C ASP A 45 2.09 -6.56 -4.13
N ASN A 46 1.37 -6.92 -3.05
CA ASN A 46 -0.05 -6.65 -2.88
C ASN A 46 -0.35 -5.42 -2.03
N CYS A 47 0.68 -4.66 -1.60
CA CYS A 47 0.50 -3.48 -0.76
C CYS A 47 -0.57 -2.54 -1.28
N TYR A 48 -1.43 -2.06 -0.38
CA TYR A 48 -2.58 -1.16 -0.59
C TYR A 48 -3.81 -1.83 -1.23
N GLY A 49 -3.70 -3.06 -1.74
CA GLY A 49 -4.79 -3.76 -2.42
C GLY A 49 -5.57 -4.75 -1.56
N GLU A 50 -5.04 -5.11 -0.40
CA GLU A 50 -5.62 -6.13 0.47
C GLU A 50 -7.03 -5.72 0.94
N PHE A 51 -7.98 -6.65 0.88
CA PHE A 51 -9.39 -6.47 1.26
C PHE A 51 -10.18 -5.42 0.45
N ILE A 52 -9.66 -4.97 -0.68
CA ILE A 52 -10.40 -4.06 -1.58
C ILE A 52 -11.36 -4.84 -2.48
N GLU A 53 -10.94 -5.99 -2.98
CA GLU A 53 -11.72 -6.84 -3.84
C GLU A 53 -12.07 -8.16 -3.12
N LYS A 54 -13.00 -8.92 -3.67
CA LYS A 54 -13.47 -10.18 -3.05
C LYS A 54 -12.43 -11.29 -3.09
N GLN A 55 -11.49 -11.21 -4.01
CA GLN A 55 -10.43 -12.18 -4.21
C GLN A 55 -9.08 -11.51 -4.03
N GLU A 56 -8.10 -12.34 -3.68
CA GLU A 56 -6.71 -11.92 -3.58
C GLU A 56 -5.85 -12.54 -4.70
N PRO A 57 -4.65 -12.02 -4.97
CA PRO A 57 -3.83 -12.48 -6.11
C PRO A 57 -3.61 -13.99 -6.19
N THR A 58 -3.48 -14.67 -5.06
CA THR A 58 -3.26 -16.13 -5.01
C THR A 58 -4.46 -16.94 -5.50
N GLU A 59 -5.66 -16.38 -5.46
CA GLU A 59 -6.88 -17.03 -5.95
C GLU A 59 -7.04 -16.94 -7.47
N VAL A 60 -6.26 -16.09 -8.12
CA VAL A 60 -6.32 -15.86 -9.58
C VAL A 60 -5.05 -16.29 -10.32
N GLY A 61 -4.15 -17.02 -9.66
CA GLY A 61 -3.02 -17.68 -10.30
C GLY A 61 -1.64 -17.13 -9.92
N ALA A 62 -1.54 -16.16 -8.99
CA ALA A 62 -0.26 -15.86 -8.38
C ALA A 62 0.21 -17.02 -7.50
N ASP A 63 1.50 -17.36 -7.59
CA ASP A 63 2.09 -18.41 -6.77
C ASP A 63 2.46 -17.92 -5.38
N LEU A 64 2.75 -16.63 -5.28
CA LEU A 64 3.17 -15.99 -4.04
C LEU A 64 2.72 -14.52 -4.05
N MET A 65 2.29 -14.03 -2.91
CA MET A 65 2.08 -12.61 -2.67
C MET A 65 2.72 -12.19 -1.36
N ALA A 66 3.11 -10.93 -1.27
CA ALA A 66 3.62 -10.32 -0.05
C ALA A 66 3.09 -8.90 0.10
N GLY A 67 3.16 -8.40 1.31
CA GLY A 67 2.81 -7.02 1.63
C GLY A 67 3.26 -6.62 3.03
N SER A 68 2.97 -5.39 3.37
CA SER A 68 3.35 -4.80 4.65
C SER A 68 2.20 -4.89 5.66
N LEU A 69 2.51 -5.29 6.89
CA LEU A 69 1.54 -5.32 8.00
C LEU A 69 1.30 -3.93 8.60
N ILE A 70 2.16 -2.94 8.35
CA ILE A 70 1.89 -1.55 8.76
C ILE A 70 0.95 -0.81 7.80
N LYS A 71 0.38 -1.51 6.81
CA LYS A 71 -0.60 -1.00 5.84
C LYS A 71 -1.95 -1.69 6.06
N ASN A 72 -2.68 -1.96 4.97
CA ASN A 72 -4.04 -2.49 5.01
C ASN A 72 -4.21 -3.66 5.99
N LEU A 73 -3.36 -4.68 5.86
CA LEU A 73 -3.55 -5.95 6.55
C LEU A 73 -3.36 -5.86 8.07
N GLY A 74 -2.60 -4.88 8.53
CA GLY A 74 -2.38 -4.67 9.97
C GLY A 74 -3.45 -3.85 10.67
N GLY A 75 -4.42 -3.29 9.94
CA GLY A 75 -5.59 -2.59 10.50
C GLY A 75 -5.25 -1.44 11.45
N GLY A 76 -4.08 -0.81 11.29
CA GLY A 76 -3.61 0.27 12.16
C GLY A 76 -3.09 -0.19 13.53
N LEU A 77 -3.04 -1.50 13.81
CA LEU A 77 -2.54 -2.04 15.08
C LEU A 77 -1.17 -2.71 14.96
N ALA A 78 -0.83 -3.26 13.80
CA ALA A 78 0.44 -3.93 13.61
C ALA A 78 1.61 -2.94 13.71
N PRO A 79 2.51 -3.06 14.70
CA PRO A 79 3.58 -2.09 14.92
C PRO A 79 4.72 -2.23 13.89
N THR A 80 4.78 -3.34 13.20
CA THR A 80 5.85 -3.68 12.24
C THR A 80 5.46 -4.91 11.45
N GLY A 81 6.31 -5.30 10.51
CA GLY A 81 6.27 -6.60 9.86
C GLY A 81 5.72 -6.59 8.45
N GLY A 82 5.76 -7.77 7.88
CA GLY A 82 5.23 -8.08 6.57
C GLY A 82 4.63 -9.49 6.58
N TYR A 83 3.95 -9.83 5.51
CA TYR A 83 3.40 -11.15 5.30
C TYR A 83 3.83 -11.73 3.96
N ILE A 84 3.89 -13.04 3.90
CA ILE A 84 4.06 -13.80 2.66
C ILE A 84 3.00 -14.90 2.66
N VAL A 85 2.22 -15.00 1.58
CA VAL A 85 1.15 -15.99 1.40
C VAL A 85 1.24 -16.60 0.00
N GLY A 86 0.97 -17.87 -0.12
CA GLY A 86 0.96 -18.57 -1.41
C GLY A 86 1.29 -20.05 -1.30
N ARG A 87 1.96 -20.57 -2.32
CA ARG A 87 2.37 -21.97 -2.40
C ARG A 87 3.26 -22.33 -1.19
N LYS A 88 2.94 -23.47 -0.57
CA LYS A 88 3.62 -23.94 0.64
C LYS A 88 5.15 -24.04 0.48
N ASP A 89 5.61 -24.60 -0.63
CA ASP A 89 7.04 -24.75 -0.93
C ASP A 89 7.77 -23.40 -1.00
N LEU A 90 7.12 -22.36 -1.57
CA LEU A 90 7.70 -21.02 -1.68
C LEU A 90 7.68 -20.27 -0.34
N VAL A 91 6.60 -20.41 0.44
CA VAL A 91 6.50 -19.83 1.79
C VAL A 91 7.54 -20.47 2.72
N GLU A 92 7.75 -21.79 2.63
CA GLU A 92 8.78 -22.47 3.40
C GLU A 92 10.18 -21.97 3.04
N LEU A 93 10.51 -21.87 1.75
CA LEU A 93 11.79 -21.29 1.31
C LEU A 93 12.00 -19.84 1.82
N ALA A 94 10.94 -19.03 1.81
CA ALA A 94 11.00 -17.67 2.34
C ALA A 94 11.25 -17.66 3.87
N SER A 95 10.69 -18.61 4.61
CA SER A 95 10.84 -18.71 6.07
C SER A 95 12.30 -18.90 6.51
N TYR A 96 13.11 -19.56 5.69
CA TYR A 96 14.55 -19.73 5.96
C TYR A 96 15.36 -18.42 5.93
N ARG A 97 14.72 -17.31 5.55
CA ARG A 97 15.31 -15.96 5.56
C ARG A 97 14.69 -15.02 6.58
N LEU A 98 13.65 -15.49 7.31
CA LEU A 98 12.88 -14.64 8.23
C LEU A 98 13.72 -14.18 9.42
N THR A 99 14.51 -15.09 9.98
CA THR A 99 15.36 -14.83 11.15
C THR A 99 16.83 -15.08 10.82
N ALA A 100 17.46 -16.08 11.42
CA ALA A 100 18.79 -16.49 11.03
C ALA A 100 18.72 -17.42 9.79
N PRO A 101 19.64 -17.27 8.83
CA PRO A 101 19.63 -18.13 7.62
C PRO A 101 19.60 -19.62 7.95
N GLY A 102 18.67 -20.34 7.33
CA GLY A 102 18.53 -21.80 7.44
C GLY A 102 17.71 -22.30 8.62
N LEU A 103 17.28 -21.46 9.57
CA LEU A 103 16.50 -21.91 10.74
C LEU A 103 14.98 -21.98 10.46
N GLY A 104 14.47 -21.23 9.49
CA GLY A 104 13.05 -21.23 9.15
C GLY A 104 12.16 -20.94 10.36
N GLY A 105 11.07 -21.71 10.47
CA GLY A 105 10.09 -21.57 11.55
C GLY A 105 10.54 -22.09 12.93
N GLU A 106 11.70 -22.70 13.04
CA GLU A 106 12.22 -23.24 14.31
C GLU A 106 12.50 -22.16 15.36
N MET A 107 12.73 -20.92 14.92
CA MET A 107 12.90 -19.78 15.83
C MET A 107 11.61 -19.38 16.57
N GLY A 108 10.47 -19.95 16.19
CA GLY A 108 9.18 -19.66 16.82
C GLY A 108 8.59 -18.31 16.38
N ALA A 109 7.63 -17.86 17.18
CA ALA A 109 6.90 -16.62 16.93
C ALA A 109 7.74 -15.36 17.28
N THR A 110 7.21 -14.21 16.91
CA THR A 110 7.75 -12.89 17.31
C THR A 110 7.78 -12.74 18.85
N LEU A 111 8.70 -11.91 19.32
CA LEU A 111 8.85 -11.64 20.75
C LEU A 111 7.67 -10.82 21.31
N GLY A 112 7.39 -10.99 22.60
CA GLY A 112 6.39 -10.24 23.33
C GLY A 112 4.96 -10.45 22.83
N ASP A 113 4.13 -9.43 22.94
CA ASP A 113 2.72 -9.46 22.56
C ASP A 113 2.47 -9.12 21.07
N THR A 114 3.52 -8.95 20.27
CA THR A 114 3.42 -8.53 18.87
C THR A 114 2.48 -9.42 18.04
N ALA A 115 2.51 -10.74 18.28
CA ALA A 115 1.62 -11.66 17.56
C ALA A 115 0.14 -11.35 17.81
N ARG A 116 -0.23 -10.95 19.05
CA ARG A 116 -1.60 -10.52 19.37
C ARG A 116 -2.00 -9.31 18.57
N GLU A 117 -1.16 -8.30 18.51
CA GLU A 117 -1.42 -7.05 17.76
C GLU A 117 -1.56 -7.34 16.26
N LEU A 118 -0.70 -8.19 15.71
CA LEU A 118 -0.80 -8.60 14.30
C LEU A 118 -2.13 -9.30 13.99
N TYR A 119 -2.56 -10.27 14.82
CA TYR A 119 -3.82 -11.00 14.61
C TYR A 119 -5.04 -10.12 14.87
N GLN A 120 -5.00 -9.25 15.87
CA GLN A 120 -6.09 -8.31 16.14
C GLN A 120 -6.20 -7.30 15.01
N GLY A 121 -5.07 -6.81 14.51
CA GLY A 121 -5.02 -5.93 13.34
C GLY A 121 -5.62 -6.60 12.10
N LEU A 122 -5.23 -7.84 11.82
CA LEU A 122 -5.79 -8.62 10.71
C LEU A 122 -7.31 -8.80 10.85
N PHE A 123 -7.80 -9.07 12.06
CA PHE A 123 -9.23 -9.20 12.33
C PHE A 123 -10.01 -7.90 12.04
N LEU A 124 -9.43 -6.75 12.37
CA LEU A 124 -10.04 -5.45 12.15
C LEU A 124 -9.83 -4.90 10.73
N ALA A 125 -8.82 -5.39 10.03
CA ALA A 125 -8.39 -4.85 8.74
C ALA A 125 -9.51 -4.70 7.69
N PRO A 126 -10.44 -5.63 7.51
CA PRO A 126 -11.53 -5.43 6.53
C PRO A 126 -12.39 -4.20 6.83
N HIS A 127 -12.65 -3.93 8.11
CA HIS A 127 -13.39 -2.74 8.52
C HIS A 127 -12.57 -1.46 8.30
N ILE A 128 -11.30 -1.48 8.71
CA ILE A 128 -10.41 -0.31 8.59
C ILE A 128 -10.17 0.02 7.11
N VAL A 129 -9.93 -0.96 6.26
CA VAL A 129 -9.79 -0.76 4.81
C VAL A 129 -11.05 -0.15 4.21
N LEU A 130 -12.26 -0.59 4.65
CA LEU A 130 -13.51 0.04 4.22
C LEU A 130 -13.57 1.52 4.60
N GLN A 131 -13.11 1.91 5.80
CA GLN A 131 -13.07 3.31 6.21
C GLN A 131 -12.10 4.13 5.33
N ALA A 132 -10.90 3.60 5.09
CA ALA A 132 -9.92 4.22 4.20
C ALA A 132 -10.45 4.40 2.77
N VAL A 133 -11.19 3.42 2.23
CA VAL A 133 -11.85 3.54 0.93
C VAL A 133 -12.91 4.64 0.91
N LYS A 134 -13.73 4.74 1.98
CA LYS A 134 -14.72 5.83 2.10
C LYS A 134 -14.04 7.19 2.13
N THR A 135 -12.97 7.35 2.90
CA THR A 135 -12.15 8.57 2.94
C THR A 135 -11.62 8.93 1.55
N ALA A 136 -11.06 7.96 0.83
CA ALA A 136 -10.55 8.18 -0.52
C ALA A 136 -11.65 8.59 -1.52
N ILE A 137 -12.84 7.98 -1.45
CA ILE A 137 -14.01 8.37 -2.29
C ILE A 137 -14.47 9.78 -1.94
N PHE A 138 -14.55 10.11 -0.67
CA PHE A 138 -14.94 11.44 -0.21
C PHE A 138 -13.94 12.50 -0.70
N ALA A 139 -12.64 12.29 -0.50
CA ALA A 139 -11.59 13.17 -1.00
C ALA A 139 -11.68 13.35 -2.52
N SER A 140 -11.89 12.26 -3.28
CA SER A 140 -12.12 12.33 -4.73
C SER A 140 -13.28 13.25 -5.08
N ALA A 141 -14.43 13.10 -4.40
CA ALA A 141 -15.61 13.92 -4.67
C ALA A 141 -15.40 15.39 -4.32
N VAL A 142 -14.76 15.69 -3.19
CA VAL A 142 -14.49 17.06 -2.75
C VAL A 142 -13.52 17.75 -3.70
N PHE A 143 -12.34 17.15 -3.95
CA PHE A 143 -11.32 17.78 -4.78
C PHE A 143 -11.75 17.92 -6.25
N SER A 144 -12.54 16.97 -6.78
CA SER A 144 -13.14 17.11 -8.09
C SER A 144 -14.08 18.32 -8.17
N ARG A 145 -14.92 18.57 -7.14
CA ARG A 145 -15.81 19.75 -7.06
C ARG A 145 -15.04 21.06 -6.92
N LEU A 146 -13.86 21.02 -6.32
CA LEU A 146 -12.94 22.16 -6.25
C LEU A 146 -12.16 22.41 -7.53
N GLY A 147 -12.38 21.60 -8.58
CA GLY A 147 -11.77 21.77 -9.90
C GLY A 147 -10.44 21.06 -10.09
N TYR A 148 -10.00 20.23 -9.13
CA TYR A 148 -8.78 19.44 -9.28
C TYR A 148 -9.03 18.17 -10.09
N GLN A 149 -8.02 17.73 -10.83
CA GLN A 149 -8.02 16.40 -11.45
C GLN A 149 -7.73 15.35 -10.37
N VAL A 150 -8.56 14.32 -10.32
CA VAL A 150 -8.47 13.24 -9.32
C VAL A 150 -8.48 11.88 -10.02
N THR A 151 -7.76 10.92 -9.45
CA THR A 151 -7.71 9.54 -9.98
C THR A 151 -7.57 8.55 -8.80
N PRO A 152 -8.46 7.55 -8.68
CA PRO A 152 -9.69 7.34 -9.45
C PRO A 152 -10.74 8.42 -9.17
N SER A 153 -11.78 8.52 -10.01
CA SER A 153 -12.94 9.35 -9.71
C SER A 153 -13.77 8.70 -8.59
N ALA A 154 -14.68 9.47 -7.98
CA ALA A 154 -15.53 8.98 -6.89
C ALA A 154 -16.41 7.79 -7.29
N ASN A 155 -16.75 7.66 -8.57
CA ASN A 155 -17.61 6.60 -9.11
C ASN A 155 -16.81 5.43 -9.72
N ASP A 156 -15.50 5.53 -9.79
CA ASP A 156 -14.68 4.46 -10.35
C ASP A 156 -14.53 3.30 -9.36
N ARG A 157 -14.48 2.08 -9.90
CA ARG A 157 -14.11 0.90 -9.13
C ARG A 157 -12.67 1.05 -8.64
N ARG A 158 -12.45 0.83 -7.37
CA ARG A 158 -11.14 0.92 -6.73
C ARG A 158 -10.45 -0.44 -6.64
N SER A 159 -9.13 -0.38 -6.66
CA SER A 159 -8.24 -1.54 -6.49
C SER A 159 -7.23 -1.33 -5.35
N ASP A 160 -7.25 -0.15 -4.73
CA ASP A 160 -6.46 0.23 -3.57
C ASP A 160 -7.16 1.32 -2.73
N ILE A 161 -6.50 1.76 -1.65
CA ILE A 161 -6.95 2.84 -0.77
C ILE A 161 -6.45 4.23 -1.18
N ILE A 162 -5.69 4.32 -2.28
CA ILE A 162 -4.99 5.56 -2.65
C ILE A 162 -5.90 6.48 -3.45
N GLN A 163 -5.87 7.76 -3.12
CA GLN A 163 -6.48 8.83 -3.90
C GLN A 163 -5.39 9.76 -4.43
N THR A 164 -5.22 9.79 -5.73
CA THR A 164 -4.34 10.76 -6.39
C THR A 164 -5.10 12.05 -6.65
N ILE A 165 -4.48 13.18 -6.28
CA ILE A 165 -5.00 14.53 -6.54
C ILE A 165 -3.88 15.32 -7.21
N ARG A 166 -4.17 15.89 -8.40
CA ARG A 166 -3.21 16.72 -9.14
C ARG A 166 -3.23 18.15 -8.61
N LEU A 167 -2.16 18.55 -7.96
CA LEU A 167 -2.06 19.86 -7.29
C LEU A 167 -1.37 20.93 -8.15
N GLU A 168 -0.77 20.55 -9.27
CA GLU A 168 -0.23 21.41 -10.34
C GLU A 168 1.01 22.24 -9.99
N THR A 169 1.28 22.48 -8.72
CA THR A 169 2.48 23.22 -8.28
C THR A 169 3.14 22.57 -7.07
N LYS A 170 4.47 22.70 -6.96
CA LYS A 170 5.25 22.25 -5.80
C LYS A 170 4.71 22.85 -4.50
N GLU A 171 4.36 24.13 -4.52
CA GLU A 171 3.83 24.85 -3.37
C GLU A 171 2.54 24.21 -2.85
N ARG A 172 1.57 23.93 -3.72
CA ARG A 172 0.30 23.30 -3.34
C ARG A 172 0.51 21.89 -2.79
N LEU A 173 1.43 21.12 -3.40
CA LEU A 173 1.78 19.80 -2.91
C LEU A 173 2.38 19.88 -1.50
N CYS A 174 3.32 20.78 -1.27
CA CYS A 174 3.92 20.97 0.05
C CYS A 174 2.88 21.43 1.07
N ASN A 175 2.05 22.41 0.73
CA ASN A 175 1.01 22.92 1.62
C ASN A 175 -0.03 21.85 1.97
N PHE A 176 -0.39 20.98 1.04
CA PHE A 176 -1.27 19.84 1.31
C PHE A 176 -0.65 18.90 2.36
N CYS A 177 0.59 18.46 2.15
CA CYS A 177 1.28 17.59 3.10
C CYS A 177 1.49 18.26 4.47
N ILE A 178 1.85 19.55 4.50
CA ILE A 178 1.97 20.31 5.74
C ILE A 178 0.62 20.38 6.49
N ALA A 179 -0.48 20.57 5.78
CA ALA A 179 -1.82 20.62 6.39
C ALA A 179 -2.20 19.24 6.97
N ILE A 180 -1.95 18.15 6.27
CA ILE A 180 -2.17 16.79 6.79
C ILE A 180 -1.33 16.56 8.06
N GLN A 181 -0.03 16.86 8.01
CA GLN A 181 0.87 16.68 9.17
C GLN A 181 0.41 17.50 10.37
N LYS A 182 0.04 18.74 10.17
CA LYS A 182 -0.41 19.66 11.24
C LYS A 182 -1.68 19.17 11.95
N ASN A 183 -2.52 18.40 11.27
CA ASN A 183 -3.77 17.87 11.81
C ASN A 183 -3.67 16.38 12.18
N SER A 184 -2.48 15.79 12.10
CA SER A 184 -2.24 14.40 12.48
C SER A 184 -2.14 14.25 14.00
N PRO A 185 -2.45 13.06 14.56
CA PRO A 185 -2.44 12.83 16.01
C PRO A 185 -1.01 12.79 16.60
N VAL A 186 0.00 12.50 15.79
CA VAL A 186 1.40 12.39 16.20
C VAL A 186 2.23 13.41 15.43
N ASP A 187 3.20 14.03 16.10
CA ASP A 187 4.16 14.97 15.50
C ASP A 187 3.52 16.12 14.71
N ALA A 188 2.33 16.57 15.11
CA ALA A 188 1.61 17.67 14.46
C ALA A 188 2.40 19.00 14.42
N HIS A 189 3.40 19.16 15.30
CA HIS A 189 4.29 20.34 15.34
C HIS A 189 5.41 20.28 14.30
N VAL A 190 5.65 19.12 13.69
CA VAL A 190 6.70 18.94 12.67
C VAL A 190 6.20 19.46 11.32
N VAL A 191 7.06 20.20 10.63
CA VAL A 191 6.78 20.67 9.27
C VAL A 191 7.53 19.78 8.29
N PRO A 192 6.82 18.96 7.47
CA PRO A 192 7.47 18.14 6.46
C PRO A 192 8.12 19.02 5.39
N VAL A 193 9.31 18.63 4.97
CA VAL A 193 10.04 19.28 3.88
C VAL A 193 10.39 18.26 2.79
N PRO A 194 10.44 18.67 1.51
CA PRO A 194 10.91 17.80 0.45
C PRO A 194 12.34 17.32 0.69
N ALA A 195 12.60 16.03 0.47
CA ALA A 195 13.91 15.42 0.61
C ALA A 195 14.16 14.34 -0.43
N ILE A 196 15.41 14.12 -0.79
CA ILE A 196 15.81 12.98 -1.62
C ILE A 196 15.76 11.72 -0.76
N ILE A 197 15.00 10.75 -1.23
CA ILE A 197 14.86 9.44 -0.58
C ILE A 197 15.60 8.39 -1.43
N PRO A 198 16.32 7.44 -0.83
CA PRO A 198 17.01 6.39 -1.56
C PRO A 198 16.07 5.65 -2.53
N GLY A 199 16.50 5.50 -3.79
CA GLY A 199 15.71 4.86 -4.84
C GLY A 199 14.86 5.81 -5.70
N TYR A 200 14.80 7.10 -5.35
CA TYR A 200 14.10 8.12 -6.12
C TYR A 200 15.06 9.18 -6.66
N GLN A 201 14.75 9.72 -7.84
CA GLN A 201 15.52 10.81 -8.45
C GLN A 201 14.99 12.19 -8.04
N ASP A 202 13.69 12.27 -7.77
CA ASP A 202 13.03 13.50 -7.37
C ASP A 202 12.96 13.60 -5.84
N GLU A 203 12.90 14.82 -5.32
CA GLU A 203 12.54 15.06 -3.93
C GLU A 203 11.11 14.57 -3.67
N ILE A 204 10.92 13.92 -2.54
CA ILE A 204 9.60 13.48 -2.06
C ILE A 204 9.25 14.28 -0.82
N ILE A 205 8.01 14.77 -0.74
CA ILE A 205 7.43 15.27 0.51
C ILE A 205 6.47 14.22 1.07
N MET A 206 6.51 14.00 2.38
CA MET A 206 5.68 13.00 3.08
C MET A 206 5.11 13.59 4.35
N ALA A 207 3.82 13.38 4.56
CA ALA A 207 3.12 13.64 5.81
C ALA A 207 2.55 12.31 6.33
N ALA A 208 2.97 11.91 7.51
CA ALA A 208 2.56 10.67 8.15
C ALA A 208 2.72 10.81 9.68
N GLY A 209 1.88 11.62 10.28
CA GLY A 209 1.79 11.78 11.74
C GLY A 209 1.01 10.64 12.36
N THR A 210 1.51 9.42 12.20
CA THR A 210 0.86 8.15 12.54
C THR A 210 1.46 7.53 13.79
N PHE A 211 0.66 6.74 14.53
CA PHE A 211 1.14 6.02 15.72
C PHE A 211 2.20 4.99 15.40
N VAL A 212 2.09 4.37 14.22
CA VAL A 212 3.13 3.50 13.66
C VAL A 212 3.75 4.22 12.46
N GLN A 213 5.05 4.46 12.51
CA GLN A 213 5.75 5.18 11.44
C GLN A 213 5.60 4.45 10.09
N GLY A 214 5.18 5.20 9.08
CA GLY A 214 4.93 4.67 7.75
C GLY A 214 3.61 3.91 7.58
N ALA A 215 2.75 3.90 8.60
CA ALA A 215 1.42 3.27 8.55
C ALA A 215 0.44 4.09 7.70
N SER A 216 0.50 3.91 6.40
CA SER A 216 -0.37 4.62 5.46
C SER A 216 -1.86 4.31 5.63
N ILE A 217 -2.22 3.21 6.29
CA ILE A 217 -3.61 2.89 6.62
C ILE A 217 -4.19 3.84 7.68
N GLU A 218 -3.37 4.44 8.53
CA GLU A 218 -3.83 5.40 9.52
C GLU A 218 -4.30 6.70 8.88
N LEU A 219 -3.42 7.44 8.27
CA LEU A 219 -3.65 8.57 7.35
C LEU A 219 -2.29 9.10 6.89
N SER A 220 -2.10 9.23 5.60
CA SER A 220 -0.88 9.83 5.07
C SER A 220 -1.12 10.53 3.73
N ALA A 221 -0.22 11.44 3.41
CA ALA A 221 -0.16 12.09 2.12
C ALA A 221 1.30 12.26 1.72
N ASP A 222 1.63 11.85 0.53
CA ASP A 222 2.99 11.95 0.01
C ASP A 222 2.98 12.20 -1.50
N GLY A 223 4.08 12.70 -2.02
CA GLY A 223 4.21 12.88 -3.45
C GLY A 223 5.58 13.38 -3.90
N PRO A 224 5.98 13.02 -5.14
CA PRO A 224 7.21 13.52 -5.73
C PRO A 224 7.06 14.99 -6.15
N CYS A 225 8.07 15.80 -5.85
CA CYS A 225 8.14 17.21 -6.22
C CYS A 225 8.49 17.39 -7.70
N ARG A 226 7.73 16.76 -8.57
CA ARG A 226 7.82 16.86 -10.04
C ARG A 226 6.45 17.03 -10.66
N GLU A 227 6.41 17.59 -11.87
CA GLU A 227 5.15 17.69 -12.62
C GLU A 227 4.48 16.32 -12.85
N PRO A 228 3.16 16.24 -12.71
CA PRO A 228 2.21 17.33 -12.46
C PRO A 228 1.89 17.62 -11.00
N TYR A 229 2.81 17.31 -10.08
CA TYR A 229 2.71 17.52 -8.62
C TYR A 229 1.48 16.81 -8.03
N ASN A 230 1.43 15.51 -8.26
CA ASN A 230 0.40 14.66 -7.69
C ASN A 230 0.69 14.40 -6.21
N VAL A 231 -0.32 14.56 -5.37
CA VAL A 231 -0.33 13.99 -4.02
C VAL A 231 -1.06 12.64 -4.03
N TYR A 232 -0.52 11.69 -3.30
CA TYR A 232 -1.08 10.36 -3.04
C TYR A 232 -1.59 10.34 -1.61
N PHE A 233 -2.88 10.55 -1.46
CA PHE A 233 -3.58 10.60 -0.19
C PHE A 233 -4.20 9.24 0.13
N GLN A 234 -4.06 8.76 1.37
CA GLN A 234 -4.44 7.40 1.70
C GLN A 234 -4.68 7.22 3.20
N GLY A 235 -5.54 6.26 3.53
CA GLY A 235 -5.80 5.87 4.90
C GLY A 235 -7.03 6.54 5.50
N GLY A 236 -7.12 6.44 6.80
CA GLY A 236 -8.23 6.84 7.64
C GLY A 236 -8.74 5.64 8.45
N LEU A 237 -8.36 5.53 9.73
CA LEU A 237 -8.82 4.45 10.62
C LEU A 237 -10.33 4.47 10.81
N THR A 238 -10.92 5.67 10.79
CA THR A 238 -12.35 5.89 10.62
C THR A 238 -12.57 6.89 9.50
N PHE A 239 -13.74 6.88 8.90
CA PHE A 239 -14.11 7.85 7.86
C PHE A 239 -14.06 9.29 8.39
N GLU A 240 -14.48 9.49 9.64
CA GLU A 240 -14.51 10.80 10.29
C GLU A 240 -13.10 11.35 10.60
N HIS A 241 -12.14 10.47 10.78
CA HIS A 241 -10.73 10.86 10.97
C HIS A 241 -10.07 11.27 9.65
N GLY A 242 -10.35 10.58 8.58
CA GLY A 242 -9.79 10.87 7.25
C GLY A 242 -10.55 11.95 6.51
#